data_0ddf65c8042876dda0648f40c7312125
#
_entry.id   0ddf65c8042876dda0648f40c7312125
#
_cell.length_a   1.000
_cell.length_b   1.000
_cell.length_c   1.000
_cell.angle_alpha   90.00
_cell.angle_beta   90.00
_cell.angle_gamma   90.00
#
_symmetry.space_group_name_H-M   'P 1'
#
loop_
_entity.id
_entity.type
_entity.pdbx_description
1 polymer ?
#
loop_
_entity_poly.entity_id
_entity_poly.type
_entity_poly.pdbx_seq_one_letter_code
_entity_poly.pdbx_strand_id
1 'polypeptide(L)'
;MPANDLLLYFVYVFTTIFVIVNPIEATLVYVGLTSSLSPSERRRICRRSTLVAFAVAMLFSLAGDALLRLFGITVDSLRVAGGVLLFLVAIDMLRGVHQEKKVTQAELRDANQRDDVSIFPLAIPLLTGPGAI
;
A
#
# COMPACT_ATOMS: atom_id res chain seq x y z
N MET A 1 -17.68 -1.23 27.82
CA MET A 1 -17.31 -2.36 26.94
C MET A 1 -16.44 -3.31 27.74
N PRO A 2 -16.76 -4.59 27.83
CA PRO A 2 -15.89 -5.55 28.48
C PRO A 2 -14.54 -5.60 27.75
N ALA A 3 -13.45 -5.82 28.49
CA ALA A 3 -12.09 -5.84 27.97
C ALA A 3 -11.90 -6.83 26.79
N ASN A 4 -12.68 -7.89 26.77
CA ASN A 4 -12.69 -8.88 25.71
C ASN A 4 -13.16 -8.32 24.35
N ASP A 5 -14.14 -7.42 24.35
CA ASP A 5 -14.65 -6.80 23.10
C ASP A 5 -13.63 -5.87 22.51
N LEU A 6 -12.89 -5.13 23.33
CA LEU A 6 -11.82 -4.25 22.90
C LEU A 6 -10.65 -5.05 22.28
N LEU A 7 -10.29 -6.15 22.90
CA LEU A 7 -9.24 -7.04 22.40
C LEU A 7 -9.64 -7.66 21.04
N LEU A 8 -10.86 -8.17 20.94
CA LEU A 8 -11.39 -8.73 19.70
C LEU A 8 -11.43 -7.69 18.57
N TYR A 9 -11.87 -6.47 18.88
CA TYR A 9 -11.88 -5.36 17.94
C TYR A 9 -10.46 -5.01 17.46
N PHE A 10 -9.51 -4.92 18.40
CA PHE A 10 -8.10 -4.67 18.06
C PHE A 10 -7.52 -5.76 17.14
N VAL A 11 -7.75 -7.02 17.47
CA VAL A 11 -7.27 -8.15 16.65
C VAL A 11 -7.90 -8.12 15.26
N TYR A 12 -9.19 -7.83 15.16
CA TYR A 12 -9.89 -7.71 13.90
C TYR A 12 -9.29 -6.59 13.02
N VAL A 13 -9.15 -5.39 13.57
CA VAL A 13 -8.60 -4.24 12.85
C VAL A 13 -7.15 -4.49 12.44
N PHE A 14 -6.33 -5.00 13.35
CA PHE A 14 -4.93 -5.32 13.08
C PHE A 14 -4.80 -6.35 11.95
N THR A 15 -5.56 -7.44 12.02
CA THR A 15 -5.53 -8.49 10.99
C THR A 15 -5.98 -7.94 9.64
N THR A 16 -7.03 -7.13 9.61
CA THR A 16 -7.52 -6.49 8.38
C THR A 16 -6.46 -5.60 7.75
N ILE A 17 -5.85 -4.71 8.53
CA ILE A 17 -4.77 -3.83 8.03
C ILE A 17 -3.57 -4.67 7.56
N PHE A 18 -3.17 -5.69 8.33
CA PHE A 18 -2.04 -6.55 7.99
C PHE A 18 -2.24 -7.28 6.66
N VAL A 19 -3.45 -7.79 6.41
CA VAL A 19 -3.79 -8.47 5.14
C VAL A 19 -3.81 -7.47 3.97
N ILE A 20 -4.40 -6.28 4.16
CA ILE A 20 -4.50 -5.27 3.09
C ILE A 20 -3.11 -4.72 2.72
N VAL A 21 -2.28 -4.40 3.71
CA VAL A 21 -0.91 -3.87 3.51
C VAL A 21 0.01 -4.92 2.87
N ASN A 22 -0.30 -6.22 3.07
CA ASN A 22 0.45 -7.34 2.51
C ASN A 22 2.00 -7.20 2.65
N PRO A 23 2.53 -7.24 3.87
CA PRO A 23 3.96 -6.98 4.13
C PRO A 23 4.89 -7.99 3.46
N ILE A 24 4.39 -9.18 3.11
CA ILE A 24 5.17 -10.19 2.39
C ILE A 24 5.47 -9.69 0.97
N GLU A 25 4.46 -9.26 0.24
CA GLU A 25 4.63 -8.70 -1.10
C GLU A 25 5.49 -7.43 -1.06
N ALA A 26 5.21 -6.53 -0.13
CA ALA A 26 6.01 -5.32 0.07
C ALA A 26 7.50 -5.63 0.30
N THR A 27 7.81 -6.67 1.08
CA THR A 27 9.19 -7.11 1.33
C THR A 27 9.84 -7.66 0.06
N LEU A 28 9.14 -8.50 -0.71
CA LEU A 28 9.67 -9.05 -1.96
C LEU A 28 10.00 -7.95 -2.97
N VAL A 29 9.10 -6.99 -3.15
CA VAL A 29 9.33 -5.85 -4.04
C VAL A 29 10.49 -4.98 -3.52
N TYR A 30 10.53 -4.70 -2.22
CA TYR A 30 11.64 -3.95 -1.61
C TYR A 30 12.99 -4.63 -1.86
N VAL A 31 13.11 -5.92 -1.64
CA VAL A 31 14.35 -6.68 -1.88
C VAL A 31 14.73 -6.62 -3.36
N GLY A 32 13.77 -6.79 -4.26
CA GLY A 32 13.99 -6.69 -5.71
C GLY A 32 14.54 -5.32 -6.13
N LEU A 33 13.89 -4.23 -5.67
CA LEU A 33 14.27 -2.86 -6.02
C LEU A 33 15.60 -2.40 -5.39
N THR A 34 15.98 -2.96 -4.26
CA THR A 34 17.19 -2.54 -3.52
C THR A 34 18.36 -3.51 -3.66
N SER A 35 18.25 -4.56 -4.49
CA SER A 35 19.26 -5.62 -4.62
C SER A 35 20.66 -5.11 -4.99
N SER A 36 20.75 -4.05 -5.80
CA SER A 36 22.00 -3.44 -6.26
C SER A 36 22.56 -2.34 -5.33
N LEU A 37 21.81 -1.95 -4.30
CA LEU A 37 22.16 -0.83 -3.43
C LEU A 37 23.01 -1.26 -2.22
N SER A 38 23.75 -0.32 -1.67
CA SER A 38 24.50 -0.52 -0.42
C SER A 38 23.59 -0.74 0.79
N PRO A 39 24.04 -1.43 1.85
CA PRO A 39 23.25 -1.66 3.05
C PRO A 39 22.74 -0.37 3.73
N SER A 40 23.51 0.71 3.66
CA SER A 40 23.15 2.02 4.22
C SER A 40 22.01 2.66 3.43
N GLU A 41 22.05 2.61 2.11
CA GLU A 41 21.00 3.11 1.23
C GLU A 41 19.71 2.31 1.39
N ARG A 42 19.80 0.97 1.43
CA ARG A 42 18.65 0.10 1.70
C ARG A 42 17.93 0.51 2.98
N ARG A 43 18.68 0.69 4.07
CA ARG A 43 18.11 1.08 5.37
C ARG A 43 17.45 2.46 5.31
N ARG A 44 18.06 3.40 4.60
CA ARG A 44 17.52 4.76 4.39
C ARG A 44 16.21 4.70 3.64
N ILE A 45 16.15 3.96 2.51
CA ILE A 45 14.95 3.78 1.69
C ILE A 45 13.85 3.13 2.53
N CYS A 46 14.12 2.00 3.20
CA CYS A 46 13.15 1.31 4.03
C CYS A 46 12.53 2.25 5.08
N ARG A 47 13.35 2.96 5.84
CA ARG A 47 12.88 3.90 6.87
C ARG A 47 12.03 5.01 6.28
N ARG A 48 12.46 5.60 5.15
CA ARG A 48 11.75 6.69 4.49
C ARG A 48 10.42 6.23 3.92
N SER A 49 10.39 5.11 3.22
CA SER A 49 9.16 4.51 2.67
C SER A 49 8.15 4.20 3.75
N THR A 50 8.57 3.55 4.84
CA THR A 50 7.70 3.23 5.97
C THR A 50 7.15 4.50 6.63
N LEU A 51 7.98 5.53 6.79
CA LEU A 51 7.56 6.77 7.43
C LEU A 51 6.57 7.54 6.55
N VAL A 52 6.80 7.60 5.24
CA VAL A 52 5.87 8.22 4.28
C VAL A 52 4.55 7.44 4.23
N ALA A 53 4.59 6.11 4.14
CA ALA A 53 3.39 5.28 4.15
C ALA A 53 2.59 5.47 5.44
N PHE A 54 3.26 5.49 6.59
CA PHE A 54 2.61 5.76 7.88
C PHE A 54 1.98 7.15 7.93
N ALA A 55 2.68 8.18 7.45
CA ALA A 55 2.16 9.54 7.43
C ALA A 55 0.91 9.67 6.54
N VAL A 56 0.93 9.04 5.36
CA VAL A 56 -0.23 9.00 4.45
C VAL A 56 -1.39 8.26 5.09
N ALA A 57 -1.17 7.08 5.67
CA ALA A 57 -2.21 6.31 6.34
C ALA A 57 -2.83 7.09 7.52
N MET A 58 -2.01 7.77 8.32
CA MET A 58 -2.48 8.65 9.40
C MET A 58 -3.31 9.83 8.88
N LEU A 59 -2.85 10.47 7.80
CA LEU A 59 -3.58 11.57 7.18
C LEU A 59 -4.99 11.13 6.76
N PHE A 60 -5.10 10.02 6.04
CA PHE A 60 -6.40 9.49 5.59
C PHE A 60 -7.24 8.95 6.75
N SER A 61 -6.63 8.39 7.78
CA SER A 61 -7.34 7.96 8.99
C SER A 61 -8.00 9.13 9.73
N LEU A 62 -7.33 10.27 9.76
CA LEU A 62 -7.83 11.47 10.46
C LEU A 62 -8.75 12.35 9.59
N ALA A 63 -8.41 12.50 8.32
CA ALA A 63 -9.09 13.40 7.40
C ALA A 63 -10.06 12.70 6.42
N GLY A 64 -10.09 11.37 6.38
CA GLY A 64 -10.84 10.60 5.39
C GLY A 64 -12.33 10.91 5.38
N ASP A 65 -12.97 10.98 6.54
CA ASP A 65 -14.39 11.30 6.65
C ASP A 65 -14.69 12.73 6.14
N ALA A 66 -13.84 13.70 6.46
CA ALA A 66 -13.97 15.07 5.97
C ALA A 66 -13.80 15.18 4.46
N LEU A 67 -12.83 14.43 3.91
CA LEU A 67 -12.60 14.36 2.47
C LEU A 67 -13.79 13.72 1.74
N LEU A 68 -14.31 12.61 2.23
CA LEU A 68 -15.48 11.95 1.64
C LEU A 68 -16.69 12.88 1.61
N ARG A 69 -16.95 13.60 2.70
CA ARG A 69 -18.05 14.59 2.76
C ARG A 69 -17.83 15.74 1.79
N LEU A 70 -16.61 16.23 1.66
CA LEU A 70 -16.27 17.31 0.73
C LEU A 70 -16.57 16.93 -0.73
N PHE A 71 -16.30 15.68 -1.10
CA PHE A 71 -16.59 15.17 -2.44
C PHE A 71 -18.02 14.62 -2.61
N GLY A 72 -18.83 14.63 -1.56
CA GLY A 72 -20.18 14.06 -1.58
C GLY A 72 -20.19 12.52 -1.74
N ILE A 73 -19.10 11.87 -1.37
CA ILE A 73 -18.94 10.41 -1.49
C ILE A 73 -19.33 9.77 -0.16
N THR A 74 -20.17 8.72 -0.22
CA THR A 74 -20.48 7.91 0.96
C THR A 74 -19.52 6.75 1.09
N VAL A 75 -19.34 6.24 2.31
CA VAL A 75 -18.54 5.03 2.57
C VAL A 75 -19.08 3.84 1.78
N ASP A 76 -20.41 3.74 1.62
CA ASP A 76 -21.01 2.64 0.85
C ASP A 76 -20.71 2.74 -0.65
N SER A 77 -20.73 3.95 -1.20
CA SER A 77 -20.30 4.19 -2.59
C SER A 77 -18.84 3.79 -2.79
N LEU A 78 -17.98 4.12 -1.82
CA LEU A 78 -16.57 3.74 -1.84
C LEU A 78 -16.38 2.22 -1.74
N ARG A 79 -17.17 1.53 -0.92
CA ARG A 79 -17.17 0.06 -0.81
C ARG A 79 -17.53 -0.60 -2.14
N VAL A 80 -18.57 -0.11 -2.81
CA VAL A 80 -18.98 -0.65 -4.12
C VAL A 80 -17.88 -0.41 -5.15
N ALA A 81 -17.39 0.81 -5.27
CA ALA A 81 -16.32 1.14 -6.21
C ALA A 81 -15.04 0.33 -5.95
N GLY A 82 -14.62 0.24 -4.68
CA GLY A 82 -13.46 -0.55 -4.27
C GLY A 82 -13.66 -2.04 -4.54
N GLY A 83 -14.84 -2.58 -4.28
CA GLY A 83 -15.18 -3.97 -4.58
C GLY A 83 -15.07 -4.30 -6.07
N VAL A 84 -15.60 -3.41 -6.93
CA VAL A 84 -15.47 -3.56 -8.40
C VAL A 84 -14.01 -3.50 -8.83
N LEU A 85 -13.24 -2.55 -8.29
CA LEU A 85 -11.82 -2.42 -8.61
C LEU A 85 -11.03 -3.67 -8.20
N LEU A 86 -11.23 -4.18 -6.99
CA LEU A 86 -10.59 -5.41 -6.53
C LEU A 86 -10.99 -6.62 -7.37
N PHE A 87 -12.25 -6.69 -7.81
CA PHE A 87 -12.71 -7.73 -8.71
C PHE A 87 -12.01 -7.69 -10.07
N LEU A 88 -11.86 -6.49 -10.67
CA LEU A 88 -11.11 -6.32 -11.92
C LEU A 88 -9.64 -6.71 -11.75
N VAL A 89 -9.00 -6.29 -10.66
CA VAL A 89 -7.61 -6.68 -10.35
C VAL A 89 -7.49 -8.20 -10.19
N ALA A 90 -8.45 -8.84 -9.53
CA ALA A 90 -8.46 -10.30 -9.39
C ALA A 90 -8.58 -11.02 -10.73
N ILE A 91 -9.43 -10.52 -11.65
CA ILE A 91 -9.53 -11.06 -13.02
C ILE A 91 -8.20 -10.90 -13.76
N ASP A 92 -7.55 -9.73 -13.67
CA ASP A 92 -6.26 -9.50 -14.32
C ASP A 92 -5.16 -10.41 -13.76
N MET A 93 -5.17 -10.67 -12.46
CA MET A 93 -4.27 -11.65 -11.83
C MET A 93 -4.50 -13.08 -12.35
N LEU A 94 -5.76 -13.49 -12.49
CA LEU A 94 -6.11 -14.81 -13.03
C LEU A 94 -5.70 -14.98 -14.51
N ARG A 95 -5.75 -13.90 -15.27
CA ARG A 95 -5.31 -13.87 -16.68
C ARG A 95 -3.79 -13.82 -16.85
N GLY A 96 -3.04 -13.73 -15.77
CA GLY A 96 -1.57 -13.64 -15.82
C GLY A 96 -1.02 -12.28 -16.31
N VAL A 97 -1.88 -11.32 -16.61
CA VAL A 97 -1.47 -10.01 -17.16
C VAL A 97 -0.63 -9.21 -16.16
N HIS A 98 -0.82 -9.46 -14.86
CA HIS A 98 -0.09 -8.74 -13.81
C HIS A 98 1.37 -9.17 -13.62
N GLN A 99 1.74 -10.38 -14.09
CA GLN A 99 3.12 -10.84 -13.92
C GLN A 99 4.12 -10.14 -14.84
N GLU A 100 3.68 -9.67 -16.01
CA GLU A 100 4.55 -8.94 -16.93
C GLU A 100 4.65 -7.44 -16.64
N LYS A 101 3.64 -6.84 -15.96
CA LYS A 101 3.63 -5.41 -15.60
C LYS A 101 4.28 -5.10 -14.25
N LYS A 102 4.58 -6.11 -13.44
CA LYS A 102 5.32 -5.91 -12.19
C LYS A 102 6.78 -5.60 -12.51
N VAL A 103 7.04 -4.32 -12.66
CA VAL A 103 8.37 -3.73 -12.80
C VAL A 103 9.04 -4.12 -14.13
N THR A 104 8.64 -3.45 -15.19
CA THR A 104 9.39 -3.48 -16.46
C THR A 104 10.84 -3.10 -16.20
N GLN A 105 11.79 -3.76 -16.89
CA GLN A 105 13.23 -3.42 -16.76
C GLN A 105 13.52 -1.94 -17.03
N ALA A 106 12.65 -1.25 -17.77
CA ALA A 106 12.70 0.19 -17.97
C ALA A 106 12.35 0.97 -16.69
N GLU A 107 11.34 0.53 -15.94
CA GLU A 107 10.97 1.13 -14.65
C GLU A 107 12.03 0.87 -13.56
N LEU A 108 12.71 -0.30 -13.62
CA LEU A 108 13.88 -0.57 -12.78
C LEU A 108 15.07 0.33 -13.13
N ARG A 109 15.27 0.64 -14.40
CA ARG A 109 16.32 1.56 -14.85
C ARG A 109 15.98 3.01 -14.49
N ASP A 110 14.73 3.41 -14.66
CA ASP A 110 14.25 4.74 -14.27
C ASP A 110 14.25 4.92 -12.75
N ALA A 111 13.91 3.88 -11.99
CA ALA A 111 14.01 3.90 -10.52
C ALA A 111 15.46 4.02 -10.05
N ASN A 112 16.40 3.34 -10.73
CA ASN A 112 17.84 3.47 -10.41
C ASN A 112 18.43 4.83 -10.78
N GLN A 113 17.76 5.61 -11.65
CA GLN A 113 18.18 6.97 -12.03
C GLN A 113 17.46 8.06 -11.21
N ARG A 114 16.44 7.70 -10.43
CA ARG A 114 15.72 8.65 -9.56
C ARG A 114 16.25 8.53 -8.13
N ASP A 115 16.63 9.65 -7.58
CA ASP A 115 17.15 9.76 -6.20
C ASP A 115 16.14 9.34 -5.12
N ASP A 116 14.90 8.92 -5.47
CA ASP A 116 13.81 8.76 -4.52
C ASP A 116 12.85 7.59 -4.77
N VAL A 117 13.39 6.36 -4.83
CA VAL A 117 12.60 5.09 -4.88
C VAL A 117 11.73 4.90 -3.62
N SER A 118 12.02 5.65 -2.54
CA SER A 118 11.34 5.50 -1.27
C SER A 118 9.89 6.01 -1.26
N ILE A 119 9.57 6.97 -2.12
CA ILE A 119 8.22 7.56 -2.20
C ILE A 119 7.41 6.84 -3.28
N PHE A 120 7.99 6.64 -4.45
CA PHE A 120 7.36 5.98 -5.56
C PHE A 120 8.34 4.95 -6.18
N PRO A 121 7.95 3.66 -6.33
CA PRO A 121 6.63 3.05 -6.11
C PRO A 121 6.38 2.44 -4.72
N LEU A 122 7.33 2.54 -3.78
CA LEU A 122 7.24 1.78 -2.52
C LEU A 122 6.17 2.30 -1.56
N ALA A 123 6.21 3.59 -1.22
CA ALA A 123 5.34 4.09 -0.16
C ALA A 123 3.89 4.28 -0.63
N ILE A 124 3.68 4.90 -1.77
CA ILE A 124 2.33 5.30 -2.19
C ILE A 124 1.56 4.15 -2.85
N PRO A 125 1.96 3.55 -4.00
CA PRO A 125 1.10 2.54 -4.59
C PRO A 125 1.18 1.15 -3.94
N LEU A 126 2.29 0.84 -3.26
CA LEU A 126 2.49 -0.50 -2.72
C LEU A 126 2.05 -0.63 -1.26
N LEU A 127 2.52 0.27 -0.38
CA LEU A 127 2.21 0.21 1.06
C LEU A 127 0.91 0.93 1.42
N THR A 128 0.56 1.99 0.69
CA THR A 128 -0.68 2.74 0.87
C THR A 128 -1.54 2.71 -0.39
N GLY A 129 -1.66 1.55 -1.03
CA GLY A 129 -2.49 1.34 -2.21
C GLY A 129 -3.99 1.54 -1.94
N PRO A 130 -4.83 1.48 -2.99
CA PRO A 130 -6.25 1.79 -2.90
C PRO A 130 -7.02 0.88 -1.93
N GLY A 131 -6.45 -0.25 -1.53
CA GLY A 131 -7.03 -1.14 -0.53
C GLY A 131 -6.66 -0.78 0.92
N ALA A 132 -5.61 0.05 1.13
CA ALA A 132 -5.14 0.46 2.45
C ALA A 132 -5.65 1.85 2.86
N ILE A 133 -6.06 2.69 1.91
CA ILE A 133 -6.66 4.00 2.09
C ILE A 133 -8.18 3.88 2.15
#